data_d9bc09f6f0ad31cde1e7396847ff2fb6
#
_entry.id   d9bc09f6f0ad31cde1e7396847ff2fb6
#
_cell.length_a   1.000
_cell.length_b   1.000
_cell.length_c   1.000
_cell.angle_alpha   90.00
_cell.angle_beta   90.00
_cell.angle_gamma   90.00
#
_symmetry.space_group_name_H-M   'P 1'
#
loop_
_entity.id
_entity.type
_entity.pdbx_description
1 polymer ?
#
loop_
_entity_poly.entity_id
_entity_poly.type
_entity_poly.pdbx_seq_one_letter_code
_entity_poly.pdbx_strand_id
1 'polypeptide(L)'
;MIILKQKQKYYNIENLLTKKAEYNILLGERSNGKSYAVKYMTLWEAYHKEDYLTHEEKTRYMFGYVRRWREEIKGRDVAQYFEDMPISKITEGEYDSVICYRGDIYFSSHDEEGNETRGEKIGATFALTGVTHYKSLSFTKIGNVIFEEFITNTGYLSHEVDNLQSLISTIARRERVAVYMIGNTISRLCPYFDEWQLVHVKKQ
;
A
#
# COMPACT_ATOMS: atom_id res chain seq x y z
N MET A 1 -11.70 -34.47 18.42
CA MET A 1 -11.87 -32.98 18.41
C MET A 1 -11.53 -32.51 17.00
N ILE A 2 -12.53 -32.27 16.18
CA ILE A 2 -12.35 -31.80 14.79
C ILE A 2 -12.08 -30.31 14.86
N ILE A 3 -10.82 -29.90 14.73
CA ILE A 3 -10.46 -28.49 14.55
C ILE A 3 -10.88 -28.14 13.11
N LEU A 4 -12.07 -27.57 12.96
CA LEU A 4 -12.45 -26.92 11.73
C LEU A 4 -11.46 -25.77 11.51
N LYS A 5 -10.49 -25.96 10.61
CA LYS A 5 -9.68 -24.85 10.08
C LYS A 5 -10.68 -23.84 9.51
N GLN A 6 -10.87 -22.71 10.19
CA GLN A 6 -11.61 -21.59 9.63
C GLN A 6 -10.98 -21.31 8.27
N LYS A 7 -11.77 -21.39 7.21
CA LYS A 7 -11.36 -20.98 5.87
C LYS A 7 -10.94 -19.52 5.98
N GLN A 8 -9.65 -19.26 5.78
CA GLN A 8 -9.08 -17.91 5.86
C GLN A 8 -9.86 -17.02 4.88
N LYS A 9 -10.59 -16.04 5.40
CA LYS A 9 -11.50 -15.18 4.64
C LYS A 9 -10.76 -14.23 3.70
N TYR A 10 -9.47 -13.95 4.00
CA TYR A 10 -8.65 -12.98 3.30
C TYR A 10 -7.33 -13.58 2.84
N TYR A 11 -6.69 -12.92 1.87
CA TYR A 11 -5.39 -13.30 1.35
C TYR A 11 -4.34 -13.35 2.48
N ASN A 12 -3.58 -14.47 2.57
CA ASN A 12 -2.48 -14.57 3.52
C ASN A 12 -1.22 -13.94 2.93
N ILE A 13 -0.78 -12.82 3.51
CA ILE A 13 0.40 -12.09 3.06
C ILE A 13 1.72 -12.63 3.63
N GLU A 14 1.70 -13.44 4.71
CA GLU A 14 2.91 -13.93 5.40
C GLU A 14 3.88 -14.64 4.45
N ASN A 15 3.38 -15.53 3.60
CA ASN A 15 4.20 -16.21 2.60
C ASN A 15 4.90 -15.26 1.62
N LEU A 16 4.34 -14.07 1.41
CA LEU A 16 4.93 -13.04 0.58
C LEU A 16 6.04 -12.31 1.35
N LEU A 17 5.78 -11.96 2.59
CA LEU A 17 6.71 -11.23 3.46
C LEU A 17 7.99 -12.02 3.74
N THR A 18 7.90 -13.35 3.94
CA THR A 18 9.07 -14.21 4.16
C THR A 18 10.09 -14.17 3.03
N LYS A 19 9.66 -13.86 1.80
CA LYS A 19 10.57 -13.79 0.63
C LYS A 19 11.43 -12.54 0.60
N LYS A 20 11.07 -11.53 1.38
CA LYS A 20 11.77 -10.24 1.44
C LYS A 20 12.08 -9.67 0.05
N ALA A 21 11.15 -9.77 -0.91
CA ALA A 21 11.30 -9.20 -2.25
C ALA A 21 11.13 -7.67 -2.22
N GLU A 22 11.85 -6.98 -3.10
CA GLU A 22 11.67 -5.53 -3.27
C GLU A 22 10.33 -5.24 -3.98
N TYR A 23 10.03 -5.97 -5.06
CA TYR A 23 8.75 -5.87 -5.76
C TYR A 23 7.91 -7.12 -5.54
N ASN A 24 6.69 -6.92 -5.04
CA ASN A 24 5.72 -7.95 -4.73
C ASN A 24 4.47 -7.72 -5.59
N ILE A 25 4.20 -8.62 -6.54
CA ILE A 25 3.10 -8.49 -7.48
C ILE A 25 1.95 -9.40 -7.05
N LEU A 26 0.83 -8.78 -6.67
CA LEU A 26 -0.37 -9.46 -6.20
C LEU A 26 -1.45 -9.42 -7.28
N LEU A 27 -1.59 -10.52 -7.98
CA LEU A 27 -2.59 -10.70 -9.04
C LEU A 27 -3.73 -11.59 -8.59
N GLY A 28 -4.91 -11.33 -9.06
CA GLY A 28 -6.08 -12.18 -8.84
C GLY A 28 -7.39 -11.48 -9.09
N GLU A 29 -8.50 -12.18 -8.90
CA GLU A 29 -9.84 -11.65 -9.03
C GLU A 29 -10.15 -10.57 -7.99
N ARG A 30 -11.19 -9.78 -8.24
CA ARG A 30 -11.69 -8.81 -7.25
C ARG A 30 -12.15 -9.53 -5.97
N SER A 31 -12.13 -8.81 -4.86
CA SER A 31 -12.67 -9.25 -3.56
C SER A 31 -12.00 -10.50 -2.95
N ASN A 32 -10.78 -10.86 -3.38
CA ASN A 32 -10.02 -11.97 -2.77
C ASN A 32 -9.16 -11.54 -1.57
N GLY A 33 -9.24 -10.28 -1.13
CA GLY A 33 -8.60 -9.77 0.06
C GLY A 33 -7.13 -9.32 -0.10
N LYS A 34 -6.60 -9.23 -1.34
CA LYS A 34 -5.22 -8.75 -1.59
C LYS A 34 -4.95 -7.37 -1.00
N SER A 35 -5.76 -6.38 -1.40
CA SER A 35 -5.64 -4.99 -0.92
C SER A 35 -5.85 -4.91 0.59
N TYR A 36 -6.84 -5.65 1.12
CA TYR A 36 -7.10 -5.71 2.56
C TYR A 36 -5.87 -6.18 3.34
N ALA A 37 -5.22 -7.28 2.91
CA ALA A 37 -4.07 -7.84 3.61
C ALA A 37 -2.87 -6.87 3.60
N VAL A 38 -2.61 -6.18 2.47
CA VAL A 38 -1.52 -5.20 2.37
C VAL A 38 -1.84 -3.94 3.20
N LYS A 39 -3.07 -3.44 3.14
CA LYS A 39 -3.53 -2.31 3.99
C LYS A 39 -3.36 -2.64 5.47
N TYR A 40 -3.84 -3.81 5.89
CA TYR A 40 -3.77 -4.23 7.30
C TYR A 40 -2.32 -4.27 7.79
N MET A 41 -1.44 -4.94 7.05
CA MET A 41 -0.01 -5.03 7.38
C MET A 41 0.64 -3.63 7.47
N THR A 42 0.43 -2.77 6.48
CA THR A 42 1.07 -1.44 6.46
C THR A 42 0.54 -0.50 7.56
N LEU A 43 -0.74 -0.57 7.88
CA LEU A 43 -1.34 0.18 8.99
C LEU A 43 -0.84 -0.34 10.35
N TRP A 44 -0.73 -1.67 10.49
CA TRP A 44 -0.21 -2.29 11.69
C TRP A 44 1.26 -1.88 11.95
N GLU A 45 2.14 -1.99 10.92
CA GLU A 45 3.54 -1.55 11.03
C GLU A 45 3.67 -0.05 11.31
N ALA A 46 2.79 0.77 10.73
CA ALA A 46 2.81 2.21 10.95
C ALA A 46 2.48 2.58 12.40
N TYR A 47 1.57 1.86 13.03
CA TYR A 47 1.19 2.09 14.43
C TYR A 47 2.21 1.54 15.42
N HIS A 48 2.54 0.23 15.28
CA HIS A 48 3.45 -0.45 16.21
C HIS A 48 4.93 -0.09 16.00
N LYS A 49 5.28 0.45 14.82
CA LYS A 49 6.67 0.74 14.39
C LYS A 49 7.57 -0.49 14.41
N GLU A 50 6.96 -1.63 14.12
CA GLU A 50 7.58 -2.95 14.09
C GLU A 50 7.35 -3.64 12.74
N ASP A 51 8.19 -4.62 12.43
CA ASP A 51 7.96 -5.53 11.30
C ASP A 51 6.77 -6.46 11.61
N TYR A 52 5.80 -6.51 10.73
CA TYR A 52 4.54 -7.27 10.91
C TYR A 52 4.77 -8.77 11.17
N LEU A 53 5.85 -9.34 10.63
CA LEU A 53 6.12 -10.78 10.74
C LEU A 53 7.06 -11.10 11.91
N THR A 54 8.10 -10.29 12.13
CA THR A 54 9.16 -10.58 13.12
C THR A 54 8.99 -9.84 14.43
N HIS A 55 8.14 -8.81 14.48
CA HIS A 55 7.96 -7.92 15.63
C HIS A 55 9.24 -7.19 16.06
N GLU A 56 10.21 -7.08 15.16
CA GLU A 56 11.42 -6.29 15.37
C GLU A 56 11.13 -4.80 15.10
N GLU A 57 11.79 -3.91 15.87
CA GLU A 57 11.67 -2.46 15.68
C GLU A 57 12.03 -2.06 14.25
N LYS A 58 11.26 -1.15 13.68
CA LYS A 58 11.36 -0.71 12.30
C LYS A 58 11.51 0.81 12.20
N THR A 59 12.63 1.28 11.69
CA THR A 59 12.88 2.72 11.48
C THR A 59 12.05 3.30 10.31
N ARG A 60 11.72 2.46 9.32
CA ARG A 60 10.93 2.81 8.13
C ARG A 60 9.56 2.12 8.20
N TYR A 61 8.71 2.62 9.08
CA TYR A 61 7.40 2.04 9.41
C TYR A 61 6.22 2.67 8.64
N MET A 62 6.43 3.84 8.02
CA MET A 62 5.40 4.52 7.24
C MET A 62 5.24 3.88 5.85
N PHE A 63 4.14 4.19 5.19
CA PHE A 63 3.90 3.70 3.83
C PHE A 63 3.63 4.83 2.82
N GLY A 64 3.93 4.55 1.54
CA GLY A 64 3.53 5.35 0.40
C GLY A 64 2.32 4.73 -0.29
N TYR A 65 1.29 5.50 -0.54
CA TYR A 65 0.15 5.09 -1.35
C TYR A 65 0.28 5.69 -2.75
N VAL A 66 0.41 4.84 -3.75
CA VAL A 66 0.69 5.24 -5.14
C VAL A 66 -0.53 4.96 -6.02
N ARG A 67 -0.89 5.95 -6.81
CA ARG A 67 -1.87 5.83 -7.89
C ARG A 67 -1.26 6.39 -9.19
N ARG A 68 -1.88 6.06 -10.30
CA ARG A 68 -1.44 6.53 -11.62
C ARG A 68 -1.65 8.01 -11.79
N TRP A 69 -2.86 8.50 -11.48
CA TRP A 69 -3.29 9.86 -11.71
C TRP A 69 -3.41 10.67 -10.42
N ARG A 70 -3.15 11.98 -10.50
CA ARG A 70 -3.25 12.89 -9.36
C ARG A 70 -4.67 13.00 -8.80
N GLU A 71 -5.65 12.83 -9.65
CA GLU A 71 -7.06 12.87 -9.28
C GLU A 71 -7.45 11.72 -8.35
N GLU A 72 -6.76 10.59 -8.42
CA GLU A 72 -7.03 9.37 -7.64
C GLU A 72 -6.44 9.41 -6.22
N ILE A 73 -5.66 10.43 -5.88
CA ILE A 73 -5.05 10.62 -4.55
C ILE A 73 -5.61 11.81 -3.79
N LYS A 74 -6.83 12.24 -4.11
CA LYS A 74 -7.53 13.27 -3.34
C LYS A 74 -7.84 12.77 -1.94
N GLY A 75 -7.84 13.67 -0.95
CA GLY A 75 -7.99 13.31 0.45
C GLY A 75 -9.17 12.41 0.76
N ARG A 76 -10.35 12.71 0.18
CA ARG A 76 -11.56 11.90 0.32
C ARG A 76 -11.39 10.48 -0.24
N ASP A 77 -10.80 10.34 -1.42
CA ASP A 77 -10.66 9.04 -2.09
C ASP A 77 -9.68 8.15 -1.33
N VAL A 78 -8.63 8.75 -0.77
CA VAL A 78 -7.64 8.06 0.08
C VAL A 78 -8.29 7.63 1.40
N ALA A 79 -9.06 8.49 2.07
CA ALA A 79 -9.78 8.12 3.29
C ALA A 79 -10.74 6.95 3.03
N GLN A 80 -11.52 7.01 1.94
CA GLN A 80 -12.43 5.95 1.51
C GLN A 80 -11.70 4.62 1.22
N TYR A 81 -10.47 4.67 0.67
CA TYR A 81 -9.67 3.47 0.44
C TYR A 81 -9.38 2.69 1.72
N PHE A 82 -9.27 3.37 2.86
CA PHE A 82 -9.00 2.75 4.18
C PHE A 82 -10.26 2.54 5.04
N GLU A 83 -11.45 2.94 4.57
CA GLU A 83 -12.71 2.89 5.35
C GLU A 83 -13.08 1.47 5.83
N ASP A 84 -12.72 0.43 5.08
CA ASP A 84 -12.98 -0.97 5.42
C ASP A 84 -12.01 -1.56 6.46
N MET A 85 -11.03 -0.77 6.93
CA MET A 85 -10.00 -1.25 7.85
C MET A 85 -10.43 -1.13 9.31
N PRO A 86 -10.14 -2.13 10.15
CA PRO A 86 -10.50 -2.11 11.58
C PRO A 86 -9.49 -1.26 12.38
N ILE A 87 -9.48 0.07 12.13
CA ILE A 87 -8.48 0.99 12.70
C ILE A 87 -8.42 0.89 14.21
N SER A 88 -9.56 0.98 14.91
CA SER A 88 -9.60 0.85 16.38
C SER A 88 -8.97 -0.45 16.88
N LYS A 89 -9.11 -1.55 16.14
CA LYS A 89 -8.49 -2.82 16.52
C LYS A 89 -6.97 -2.81 16.30
N ILE A 90 -6.51 -2.18 15.22
CA ILE A 90 -5.08 -2.06 14.90
C ILE A 90 -4.37 -1.15 15.90
N THR A 91 -5.06 -0.10 16.36
CA THR A 91 -4.51 0.97 17.20
C THR A 91 -4.94 0.85 18.67
N GLU A 92 -5.41 -0.33 19.08
CA GLU A 92 -5.80 -0.60 20.47
C GLU A 92 -6.82 0.40 21.05
N GLY A 93 -7.62 1.00 20.15
CA GLY A 93 -8.66 1.98 20.50
C GLY A 93 -8.19 3.44 20.50
N GLU A 94 -6.93 3.73 20.19
CA GLU A 94 -6.41 5.11 20.16
C GLU A 94 -6.98 5.93 19.00
N TYR A 95 -7.16 5.28 17.83
CA TYR A 95 -7.72 5.90 16.63
C TYR A 95 -8.88 5.07 16.09
N ASP A 96 -9.76 5.68 15.31
CA ASP A 96 -10.93 5.03 14.71
C ASP A 96 -10.96 5.12 13.19
N SER A 97 -10.16 6.00 12.58
CA SER A 97 -10.19 6.27 11.15
C SER A 97 -8.81 6.66 10.58
N VAL A 98 -8.77 6.84 9.26
CA VAL A 98 -7.61 7.33 8.51
C VAL A 98 -8.04 8.49 7.65
N ILE A 99 -7.29 9.57 7.69
CA ILE A 99 -7.51 10.75 6.84
C ILE A 99 -6.30 11.05 5.98
N CYS A 100 -6.54 11.77 4.88
CA CYS A 100 -5.47 12.32 4.05
C CYS A 100 -5.60 13.84 3.99
N TYR A 101 -4.56 14.52 4.41
CA TYR A 101 -4.50 15.97 4.39
C TYR A 101 -3.23 16.45 3.70
N ARG A 102 -3.39 17.25 2.64
CA ARG A 102 -2.28 17.80 1.81
C ARG A 102 -1.28 16.76 1.30
N GLY A 103 -1.77 15.55 1.00
CA GLY A 103 -0.95 14.45 0.48
C GLY A 103 -0.28 13.58 1.56
N ASP A 104 -0.39 13.93 2.81
CA ASP A 104 0.05 13.10 3.94
C ASP A 104 -1.13 12.32 4.53
N ILE A 105 -0.86 11.09 4.95
CA ILE A 105 -1.86 10.16 5.53
C ILE A 105 -1.64 10.10 7.03
N TYR A 106 -2.75 10.18 7.78
CA TYR A 106 -2.73 10.21 9.24
C TYR A 106 -3.76 9.23 9.80
N PHE A 107 -3.49 8.68 10.97
CA PHE A 107 -4.57 8.21 11.83
C PHE A 107 -5.40 9.38 12.32
N SER A 108 -6.67 9.15 12.59
CA SER A 108 -7.56 10.15 13.18
C SER A 108 -8.54 9.51 14.17
N SER A 109 -9.05 10.32 15.07
CA SER A 109 -10.06 9.94 16.06
C SER A 109 -11.21 10.94 16.04
N HIS A 110 -12.42 10.48 16.38
CA HIS A 110 -13.58 11.32 16.55
C HIS A 110 -13.92 11.41 18.04
N ASP A 111 -14.28 12.61 18.49
CA ASP A 111 -14.84 12.80 19.83
C ASP A 111 -16.34 12.43 19.88
N GLU A 112 -16.96 12.50 21.07
CA GLU A 112 -18.39 12.20 21.27
C GLU A 112 -19.31 13.12 20.46
N GLU A 113 -18.84 14.31 20.08
CA GLU A 113 -19.57 15.30 19.28
C GLU A 113 -19.36 15.06 17.76
N GLY A 114 -18.50 14.11 17.38
CA GLY A 114 -18.18 13.78 15.99
C GLY A 114 -17.13 14.70 15.35
N ASN A 115 -16.41 15.50 16.14
CA ASN A 115 -15.33 16.31 15.62
C ASN A 115 -14.09 15.42 15.38
N GLU A 116 -13.49 15.54 14.18
CA GLU A 116 -12.32 14.78 13.80
C GLU A 116 -11.02 15.45 14.28
N THR A 117 -10.21 14.68 14.98
CA THR A 117 -8.86 15.09 15.42
C THR A 117 -7.81 14.28 14.69
N ARG A 118 -6.89 14.98 14.05
CA ARG A 118 -5.76 14.36 13.34
C ARG A 118 -4.69 13.88 14.31
N GLY A 119 -4.36 12.61 14.22
CA GLY A 119 -3.32 11.95 15.01
C GLY A 119 -1.97 11.84 14.31
N GLU A 120 -1.30 10.71 14.48
CA GLU A 120 0.04 10.47 13.96
C GLU A 120 0.06 10.34 12.43
N LYS A 121 1.11 10.88 11.79
CA LYS A 121 1.39 10.67 10.37
C LYS A 121 1.90 9.27 10.13
N ILE A 122 1.23 8.55 9.23
CA ILE A 122 1.51 7.13 8.91
C ILE A 122 1.94 6.90 7.46
N GLY A 123 1.81 7.88 6.60
CA GLY A 123 2.15 7.72 5.19
C GLY A 123 2.08 8.99 4.37
N ALA A 124 2.25 8.83 3.07
CA ALA A 124 2.09 9.87 2.07
C ALA A 124 1.54 9.31 0.77
N THR A 125 0.88 10.16 -0.01
CA THR A 125 0.32 9.81 -1.31
C THR A 125 1.23 10.24 -2.45
N PHE A 126 1.25 9.46 -3.52
CA PHE A 126 2.05 9.72 -4.71
C PHE A 126 1.25 9.45 -5.98
N ALA A 127 1.34 10.34 -6.95
CA ALA A 127 0.84 10.09 -8.30
C ALA A 127 2.00 9.90 -9.28
N LEU A 128 1.95 8.89 -10.13
CA LEU A 128 3.01 8.66 -11.14
C LEU A 128 3.12 9.82 -12.14
N THR A 129 2.03 10.54 -12.39
CA THR A 129 2.06 11.79 -13.18
C THR A 129 2.86 12.93 -12.55
N GLY A 130 3.16 12.83 -11.24
CA GLY A 130 3.83 13.87 -10.46
C GLY A 130 5.25 13.55 -10.03
N VAL A 131 5.88 12.51 -10.56
CA VAL A 131 7.17 11.96 -10.07
C VAL A 131 8.28 13.01 -10.00
N THR A 132 8.34 13.94 -10.93
CA THR A 132 9.35 15.02 -10.95
C THR A 132 9.28 15.94 -9.73
N HIS A 133 8.09 16.13 -9.15
CA HIS A 133 7.90 16.98 -7.97
C HIS A 133 8.44 16.35 -6.68
N TYR A 134 8.59 15.02 -6.63
CA TYR A 134 9.03 14.33 -5.42
C TYR A 134 10.55 14.22 -5.28
N LYS A 135 11.31 14.43 -6.37
CA LYS A 135 12.78 14.21 -6.41
C LYS A 135 13.58 15.01 -5.38
N SER A 136 13.10 16.18 -4.98
CA SER A 136 13.74 17.03 -3.98
C SER A 136 13.28 16.75 -2.54
N LEU A 137 12.26 15.91 -2.35
CA LEU A 137 11.69 15.61 -1.04
C LEU A 137 12.36 14.40 -0.38
N SER A 138 12.22 14.29 0.93
CA SER A 138 12.80 13.20 1.72
C SER A 138 11.70 12.35 2.37
N PHE A 139 11.78 11.04 2.20
CA PHE A 139 10.78 10.07 2.66
C PHE A 139 11.42 8.96 3.51
N THR A 140 12.32 9.32 4.41
CA THR A 140 13.17 8.39 5.17
C THR A 140 12.42 7.41 6.07
N LYS A 141 11.16 7.68 6.40
CA LYS A 141 10.34 6.79 7.21
C LYS A 141 9.46 5.83 6.40
N ILE A 142 9.41 5.97 5.07
CA ILE A 142 8.59 5.08 4.22
C ILE A 142 9.38 3.81 3.93
N GLY A 143 8.88 2.68 4.43
CA GLY A 143 9.44 1.33 4.21
C GLY A 143 8.62 0.47 3.27
N ASN A 144 7.33 0.79 3.13
CA ASN A 144 6.39 0.08 2.25
C ASN A 144 5.77 1.03 1.23
N VAL A 145 5.51 0.53 0.04
CA VAL A 145 4.77 1.26 -1.01
C VAL A 145 3.65 0.39 -1.52
N ILE A 146 2.44 0.91 -1.51
CA ILE A 146 1.24 0.28 -2.07
C ILE A 146 0.96 0.94 -3.42
N PHE A 147 1.03 0.18 -4.50
CA PHE A 147 0.61 0.64 -5.82
C PHE A 147 -0.64 -0.11 -6.25
N GLU A 148 -1.80 0.54 -6.10
CA GLU A 148 -3.11 -0.01 -6.45
C GLU A 148 -3.44 0.17 -7.93
N GLU A 149 -4.13 -0.83 -8.47
CA GLU A 149 -4.59 -0.85 -9.86
C GLU A 149 -3.47 -0.64 -10.88
N PHE A 150 -2.29 -1.28 -10.66
CA PHE A 150 -1.22 -1.20 -11.64
C PHE A 150 -1.61 -1.82 -12.99
N ILE A 151 -2.59 -2.75 -13.03
CA ILE A 151 -3.26 -3.20 -14.26
C ILE A 151 -4.53 -2.42 -14.46
N THR A 152 -4.70 -1.86 -15.65
CA THR A 152 -5.85 -1.01 -16.00
C THR A 152 -6.32 -1.28 -17.43
N ASN A 153 -7.58 -0.93 -17.70
CA ASN A 153 -8.18 -0.90 -19.04
C ASN A 153 -8.27 0.53 -19.61
N THR A 154 -7.98 1.55 -18.80
CA THR A 154 -8.14 2.97 -19.19
C THR A 154 -6.90 3.59 -19.80
N GLY A 155 -5.83 2.82 -19.93
CA GLY A 155 -4.55 3.27 -20.50
C GLY A 155 -3.46 3.49 -19.45
N TYR A 156 -2.22 3.43 -19.92
CA TYR A 156 -1.01 3.63 -19.13
C TYR A 156 -0.36 4.97 -19.48
N LEU A 157 0.44 5.49 -18.57
CA LEU A 157 1.28 6.65 -18.83
C LEU A 157 2.41 6.29 -19.80
N SER A 158 2.83 7.25 -20.59
CA SER A 158 4.10 7.13 -21.29
C SER A 158 5.23 6.97 -20.27
N HIS A 159 6.10 5.97 -20.44
CA HIS A 159 7.20 5.65 -19.53
C HIS A 159 6.74 5.37 -18.08
N GLU A 160 5.60 4.68 -17.92
CA GLU A 160 5.01 4.43 -16.60
C GLU A 160 5.92 3.61 -15.68
N VAL A 161 6.60 2.61 -16.22
CA VAL A 161 7.54 1.77 -15.47
C VAL A 161 8.74 2.58 -14.99
N ASP A 162 9.33 3.40 -15.86
CA ASP A 162 10.42 4.32 -15.50
C ASP A 162 9.98 5.32 -14.40
N ASN A 163 8.75 5.83 -14.51
CA ASN A 163 8.19 6.74 -13.51
C ASN A 163 8.05 6.05 -12.15
N LEU A 164 7.56 4.80 -12.11
CA LEU A 164 7.48 4.03 -10.88
C LEU A 164 8.89 3.79 -10.30
N GLN A 165 9.83 3.32 -11.10
CA GLN A 165 11.20 3.07 -10.65
C GLN A 165 11.88 4.35 -10.13
N SER A 166 11.69 5.49 -10.81
CA SER A 166 12.19 6.80 -10.36
C SER A 166 11.57 7.24 -9.03
N LEU A 167 10.26 6.99 -8.84
CA LEU A 167 9.57 7.27 -7.57
C LEU A 167 10.14 6.39 -6.44
N ILE A 168 10.25 5.08 -6.67
CA ILE A 168 10.77 4.14 -5.68
C ILE A 168 12.22 4.50 -5.32
N SER A 169 13.07 4.80 -6.29
CA SER A 169 14.44 5.27 -6.05
C SER A 169 14.49 6.55 -5.20
N THR A 170 13.54 7.48 -5.43
CA THR A 170 13.41 8.71 -4.64
C THR A 170 13.02 8.42 -3.19
N ILE A 171 12.09 7.50 -2.97
CA ILE A 171 11.65 7.08 -1.63
C ILE A 171 12.74 6.28 -0.92
N ALA A 172 13.35 5.34 -1.60
CA ALA A 172 14.33 4.40 -1.05
C ALA A 172 15.64 5.09 -0.61
N ARG A 173 16.19 5.97 -1.43
CA ARG A 173 17.46 6.69 -1.15
C ARG A 173 18.58 5.80 -0.60
N ARG A 174 18.88 4.70 -1.28
CA ARG A 174 19.90 3.69 -0.91
C ARG A 174 19.48 2.69 0.17
N GLU A 175 18.28 2.82 0.73
CA GLU A 175 17.72 1.83 1.63
C GLU A 175 16.64 0.99 0.93
N ARG A 176 16.31 -0.15 1.51
CA ARG A 176 15.31 -1.03 0.96
C ARG A 176 13.90 -0.51 1.24
N VAL A 177 13.04 -0.57 0.22
CA VAL A 177 11.60 -0.34 0.30
C VAL A 177 10.90 -1.54 -0.31
N ALA A 178 9.85 -2.04 0.33
CA ALA A 178 9.02 -3.10 -0.23
C ALA A 178 7.85 -2.50 -1.00
N VAL A 179 7.72 -2.85 -2.28
CA VAL A 179 6.66 -2.37 -3.18
C VAL A 179 5.63 -3.47 -3.37
N TYR A 180 4.37 -3.18 -3.08
CA TYR A 180 3.23 -4.08 -3.28
C TYR A 180 2.39 -3.55 -4.43
N MET A 181 2.52 -4.20 -5.58
CA MET A 181 1.76 -3.88 -6.79
C MET A 181 0.52 -4.74 -6.84
N ILE A 182 -0.64 -4.13 -6.67
CA ILE A 182 -1.91 -4.84 -6.56
C ILE A 182 -2.73 -4.61 -7.82
N GLY A 183 -3.13 -5.69 -8.47
CA GLY A 183 -3.91 -5.64 -9.70
C GLY A 183 -4.93 -6.75 -9.81
N ASN A 184 -6.00 -6.45 -10.55
CA ASN A 184 -6.97 -7.45 -10.97
C ASN A 184 -6.56 -8.01 -12.35
N THR A 185 -6.84 -9.28 -12.59
CA THR A 185 -6.52 -9.98 -13.85
C THR A 185 -7.47 -9.60 -14.99
N ILE A 186 -7.58 -8.29 -15.27
CA ILE A 186 -8.51 -7.75 -16.28
C ILE A 186 -7.89 -7.59 -17.66
N SER A 187 -6.57 -7.50 -17.75
CA SER A 187 -5.84 -7.35 -19.01
C SER A 187 -4.53 -8.14 -18.97
N ARG A 188 -4.12 -8.68 -20.14
CA ARG A 188 -2.80 -9.28 -20.34
C ARG A 188 -1.80 -8.25 -20.85
N LEU A 189 -2.26 -7.13 -21.40
CA LEU A 189 -1.43 -6.04 -21.89
C LEU A 189 -1.10 -5.13 -20.72
N CYS A 190 0.13 -5.22 -20.24
CA CYS A 190 0.60 -4.46 -19.10
C CYS A 190 2.09 -4.16 -19.27
N PRO A 191 2.51 -2.90 -19.33
CA PRO A 191 3.90 -2.53 -19.58
C PRO A 191 4.88 -3.13 -18.57
N TYR A 192 4.44 -3.33 -17.33
CA TYR A 192 5.26 -3.98 -16.30
C TYR A 192 5.57 -5.44 -16.63
N PHE A 193 4.65 -6.16 -17.28
CA PHE A 193 4.90 -7.55 -17.69
C PHE A 193 5.88 -7.61 -18.85
N ASP A 194 5.75 -6.69 -19.80
CA ASP A 194 6.60 -6.65 -20.99
C ASP A 194 8.03 -6.20 -20.63
N GLU A 195 8.18 -5.08 -19.91
CA GLU A 195 9.48 -4.53 -19.55
C GLU A 195 10.26 -5.38 -18.54
N TRP A 196 9.56 -5.98 -17.56
CA TRP A 196 10.21 -6.85 -16.59
C TRP A 196 10.22 -8.32 -16.98
N GLN A 197 9.74 -8.66 -18.19
CA GLN A 197 9.69 -10.03 -18.74
C GLN A 197 9.01 -11.02 -17.79
N LEU A 198 7.91 -10.59 -17.17
CA LEU A 198 7.19 -11.41 -16.20
C LEU A 198 6.37 -12.48 -16.93
N VAL A 199 6.74 -13.74 -16.72
CA VAL A 199 6.02 -14.88 -17.26
C VAL A 199 4.91 -15.29 -16.31
N HIS A 200 3.68 -15.37 -16.82
CA HIS A 200 2.54 -15.85 -16.06
C HIS A 200 2.69 -17.37 -15.82
N VAL A 201 3.19 -17.78 -14.68
CA VAL A 201 3.23 -19.20 -14.29
C VAL A 201 1.81 -19.62 -13.93
N LYS A 202 1.14 -20.34 -14.83
CA LYS A 202 -0.10 -21.06 -14.47
C LYS A 202 0.27 -22.06 -13.37
N LYS A 203 -0.39 -22.01 -12.21
CA LYS A 203 -0.42 -23.16 -11.30
C LYS A 203 -1.02 -24.32 -12.07
N GLN A 204 -0.22 -25.36 -12.30
CA GLN A 204 -0.68 -26.70 -12.66
C GLN A 204 -1.47 -27.32 -11.51
#